data_80ea72cf8c78f89f60be79a33019d073
#
_entry.id   80ea72cf8c78f89f60be79a33019d073
#
_cell.length_a   1.000
_cell.length_b   1.000
_cell.length_c   1.000
_cell.angle_alpha   90.00
_cell.angle_beta   90.00
_cell.angle_gamma   90.00
#
_symmetry.space_group_name_H-M   'P 1'
#
loop_
_entity.id
_entity.type
_entity.pdbx_description
1 polymer ?
#
loop_
_entity_poly.entity_id
_entity_poly.type
_entity_poly.pdbx_seq_one_letter_code
_entity_poly.pdbx_strand_id
1 'polypeptide(L)'
;MTTGKEYVASVFEKVKAQNAHEPEFLQAVEEVFESLIPVFDNYPKYIEENLLERLVEPERIVSFRVPWVDDKGQVQVNRGFRVQFSSAIGPYKGGLRFHPSVNQSIIKFLGFEQIFKNSLTGQPIGGGKGGSNFDPKGKSDN
;
A
#
# COMPACT_ATOMS: atom_id res chain seq x y z
N MET A 1 25.81 2.47 -18.26
CA MET A 1 25.08 3.12 -17.16
C MET A 1 23.60 2.73 -17.33
N THR A 2 22.98 2.16 -16.31
CA THR A 2 21.58 1.72 -16.36
C THR A 2 20.66 2.92 -16.50
N THR A 3 19.76 2.92 -17.48
CA THR A 3 18.80 4.00 -17.68
C THR A 3 17.67 3.88 -16.66
N GLY A 4 16.95 4.96 -16.41
CA GLY A 4 15.76 4.95 -15.54
C GLY A 4 14.72 3.93 -16.01
N LYS A 5 14.53 3.80 -17.32
CA LYS A 5 13.61 2.82 -17.92
C LYS A 5 14.05 1.37 -17.64
N GLU A 6 15.32 1.06 -17.81
CA GLU A 6 15.85 -0.29 -17.54
C GLU A 6 15.76 -0.64 -16.07
N TYR A 7 16.04 0.30 -15.19
CA TYR A 7 15.93 0.13 -13.75
C TYR A 7 14.48 -0.14 -13.32
N VAL A 8 13.56 0.72 -13.73
CA VAL A 8 12.12 0.57 -13.44
C VAL A 8 11.60 -0.78 -13.93
N ALA A 9 11.93 -1.17 -15.16
CA ALA A 9 11.50 -2.47 -15.71
C ALA A 9 12.06 -3.64 -14.91
N SER A 10 13.34 -3.59 -14.56
CA SER A 10 13.99 -4.65 -13.77
C SER A 10 13.37 -4.82 -12.39
N VAL A 11 13.09 -3.72 -11.69
CA VAL A 11 12.45 -3.78 -10.36
C VAL A 11 11.01 -4.25 -10.47
N PHE A 12 10.27 -3.78 -11.47
CA PHE A 12 8.88 -4.19 -11.65
C PHE A 12 8.73 -5.69 -11.91
N GLU A 13 9.63 -6.31 -12.68
CA GLU A 13 9.63 -7.76 -12.87
C GLU A 13 9.81 -8.53 -11.55
N LYS A 14 10.69 -8.05 -10.67
CA LYS A 14 10.86 -8.63 -9.32
C LYS A 14 9.57 -8.49 -8.49
N VAL A 15 8.96 -7.32 -8.53
CA VAL A 15 7.72 -7.04 -7.78
C VAL A 15 6.58 -7.93 -8.28
N LYS A 16 6.44 -8.12 -9.60
CA LYS A 16 5.44 -9.05 -10.17
C LYS A 16 5.66 -10.49 -9.70
N ALA A 17 6.89 -10.96 -9.69
CA ALA A 17 7.20 -12.30 -9.25
C ALA A 17 6.88 -12.53 -7.77
N GLN A 18 7.11 -11.54 -6.91
CA GLN A 18 6.88 -11.63 -5.47
C GLN A 18 5.41 -11.39 -5.06
N ASN A 19 4.63 -10.69 -5.89
CA ASN A 19 3.28 -10.24 -5.56
C ASN A 19 2.24 -10.66 -6.62
N ALA A 20 2.45 -11.79 -7.28
CA ALA A 20 1.60 -12.25 -8.39
C ALA A 20 0.11 -12.40 -8.03
N HIS A 21 -0.23 -12.59 -6.76
CA HIS A 21 -1.58 -12.73 -6.23
C HIS A 21 -2.21 -11.40 -5.77
N GLU A 22 -1.56 -10.26 -6.05
CA GLU A 22 -1.99 -8.93 -5.62
C GLU A 22 -2.16 -7.99 -6.83
N PRO A 23 -3.16 -8.21 -7.70
CA PRO A 23 -3.28 -7.47 -8.97
C PRO A 23 -3.51 -5.98 -8.80
N GLU A 24 -4.28 -5.55 -7.79
CA GLU A 24 -4.54 -4.13 -7.53
C GLU A 24 -3.27 -3.40 -7.10
N PHE A 25 -2.46 -4.06 -6.28
CA PHE A 25 -1.17 -3.53 -5.88
C PHE A 25 -0.21 -3.41 -7.07
N LEU A 26 -0.13 -4.44 -7.91
CA LEU A 26 0.75 -4.43 -9.09
C LEU A 26 0.37 -3.34 -10.08
N GLN A 27 -0.92 -3.09 -10.30
CA GLN A 27 -1.37 -2.01 -11.16
C GLN A 27 -0.92 -0.64 -10.65
N ALA A 28 -1.10 -0.38 -9.35
CA ALA A 28 -0.69 0.87 -8.75
C ALA A 28 0.83 1.08 -8.83
N VAL A 29 1.61 0.01 -8.61
CA VAL A 29 3.07 0.05 -8.73
C VAL A 29 3.50 0.39 -10.15
N GLU A 30 2.90 -0.25 -11.16
CA GLU A 30 3.21 0.00 -12.57
C GLU A 30 3.02 1.48 -12.94
N GLU A 31 1.86 2.04 -12.60
CA GLU A 31 1.51 3.43 -12.89
C GLU A 31 2.50 4.42 -12.23
N VAL A 32 2.83 4.19 -10.96
CA VAL A 32 3.77 5.05 -10.25
C VAL A 32 5.19 4.89 -10.80
N PHE A 33 5.63 3.68 -11.05
CA PHE A 33 6.97 3.39 -11.56
C PHE A 33 7.22 4.06 -12.90
N GLU A 34 6.26 4.01 -13.83
CA GLU A 34 6.36 4.69 -15.11
C GLU A 34 6.54 6.21 -14.94
N SER A 35 5.81 6.80 -14.00
CA SER A 35 5.91 8.23 -13.71
C SER A 35 7.26 8.65 -13.12
N LEU A 36 7.99 7.73 -12.51
CA LEU A 36 9.28 8.00 -11.87
C LEU A 36 10.49 7.83 -12.80
N ILE A 37 10.32 7.29 -14.00
CA ILE A 37 11.44 7.10 -14.96
C ILE A 37 12.31 8.35 -15.11
N PRO A 38 11.74 9.57 -15.35
CA PRO A 38 12.56 10.76 -15.50
C PRO A 38 13.38 11.12 -14.25
N VAL A 39 12.91 10.73 -13.07
CA VAL A 39 13.64 10.98 -11.82
C VAL A 39 14.94 10.19 -11.81
N PHE A 40 14.92 8.94 -12.21
CA PHE A 40 16.11 8.08 -12.25
C PHE A 40 17.09 8.46 -13.35
N ASP A 41 16.60 8.97 -14.47
CA ASP A 41 17.45 9.49 -15.53
C ASP A 41 18.19 10.78 -15.08
N ASN A 42 17.54 11.62 -14.28
CA ASN A 42 18.12 12.86 -13.77
C ASN A 42 18.96 12.66 -12.49
N TYR A 43 18.66 11.63 -11.70
CA TYR A 43 19.31 11.39 -10.41
C TYR A 43 19.76 9.91 -10.29
N PRO A 44 20.82 9.48 -11.01
CA PRO A 44 21.28 8.09 -11.06
C PRO A 44 21.64 7.51 -9.68
N LYS A 45 22.02 8.35 -8.74
CA LYS A 45 22.33 7.93 -7.37
C LYS A 45 21.17 7.20 -6.68
N TYR A 46 19.92 7.49 -7.04
CA TYR A 46 18.75 6.80 -6.49
C TYR A 46 18.67 5.34 -6.98
N ILE A 47 19.25 5.04 -8.14
CA ILE A 47 19.40 3.66 -8.62
C ILE A 47 20.40 2.92 -7.74
N GLU A 48 21.54 3.54 -7.45
CA GLU A 48 22.61 2.96 -6.61
C GLU A 48 22.12 2.69 -5.19
N GLU A 49 21.18 3.50 -4.70
CA GLU A 49 20.59 3.37 -3.36
C GLU A 49 19.36 2.44 -3.32
N ASN A 50 19.01 1.76 -4.42
CA ASN A 50 17.85 0.87 -4.53
C ASN A 50 16.54 1.54 -4.06
N LEU A 51 16.29 2.76 -4.53
CA LEU A 51 15.17 3.55 -4.03
C LEU A 51 13.81 2.90 -4.33
N LEU A 52 13.60 2.35 -5.54
CA LEU A 52 12.33 1.70 -5.89
C LEU A 52 12.05 0.47 -5.05
N GLU A 53 13.07 -0.36 -4.82
CA GLU A 53 12.94 -1.56 -3.99
C GLU A 53 12.50 -1.20 -2.56
N ARG A 54 13.00 -0.10 -2.02
CA ARG A 54 12.61 0.38 -0.69
C ARG A 54 11.21 1.01 -0.69
N LEU A 55 10.84 1.71 -1.76
CA LEU A 55 9.53 2.35 -1.86
C LEU A 55 8.38 1.35 -2.04
N VAL A 56 8.64 0.23 -2.70
CA VAL A 56 7.61 -0.74 -3.06
C VAL A 56 7.42 -1.82 -2.00
N GLU A 57 8.38 -2.01 -1.12
CA GLU A 57 8.28 -2.98 -0.02
C GLU A 57 7.74 -2.30 1.24
N PRO A 58 6.56 -2.70 1.75
CA PRO A 58 6.03 -2.14 2.98
C PRO A 58 6.92 -2.51 4.18
N GLU A 59 7.05 -1.59 5.12
CA GLU A 59 7.82 -1.86 6.34
C GLU A 59 7.16 -2.94 7.20
N ARG A 60 5.81 -2.95 7.26
CA ARG A 60 5.06 -3.94 8.04
C ARG A 60 3.62 -4.03 7.57
N ILE A 61 3.10 -5.27 7.53
CA ILE A 61 1.67 -5.54 7.35
C ILE A 61 1.19 -6.37 8.54
N VAL A 62 0.08 -5.94 9.15
CA VAL A 62 -0.62 -6.69 10.19
C VAL A 62 -1.97 -7.11 9.64
N SER A 63 -2.22 -8.41 9.59
CA SER A 63 -3.51 -9.01 9.27
C SER A 63 -4.04 -9.71 10.51
N PHE A 64 -5.32 -9.48 10.84
CA PHE A 64 -5.87 -9.97 12.10
C PHE A 64 -7.35 -10.32 11.97
N ARG A 65 -7.78 -11.20 12.86
CA ARG A 65 -9.17 -11.62 13.00
C ARG A 65 -9.96 -10.59 13.82
N VAL A 66 -11.15 -10.26 13.35
CA VAL A 66 -12.09 -9.35 14.04
C VAL A 66 -13.40 -10.10 14.30
N PRO A 67 -13.58 -10.75 15.48
CA PRO A 67 -14.87 -11.29 15.87
C PRO A 67 -15.76 -10.18 16.45
N TRP A 68 -17.06 -10.24 16.12
CA TRP A 68 -18.04 -9.27 16.62
C TRP A 68 -19.43 -9.91 16.64
N VAL A 69 -20.38 -9.30 17.36
CA VAL A 69 -21.75 -9.79 17.46
C VAL A 69 -22.67 -8.86 16.69
N ASP A 70 -23.44 -9.42 15.77
CA ASP A 70 -24.37 -8.65 14.94
C ASP A 70 -25.69 -8.31 15.67
N ASP A 71 -26.54 -7.51 15.01
CA ASP A 71 -27.84 -7.07 15.56
C ASP A 71 -28.81 -8.22 15.85
N LYS A 72 -28.53 -9.42 15.34
CA LYS A 72 -29.29 -10.64 15.62
C LYS A 72 -28.70 -11.49 16.73
N GLY A 73 -27.65 -11.02 17.38
CA GLY A 73 -26.93 -11.76 18.40
C GLY A 73 -26.02 -12.88 17.88
N GLN A 74 -25.72 -12.88 16.58
CA GLN A 74 -24.87 -13.90 15.97
C GLN A 74 -23.41 -13.44 15.91
N VAL A 75 -22.48 -14.36 16.20
CA VAL A 75 -21.05 -14.08 16.08
C VAL A 75 -20.64 -14.09 14.62
N GLN A 76 -20.07 -13.00 14.19
CA GLN A 76 -19.47 -12.81 12.87
C GLN A 76 -17.95 -12.70 13.00
N VAL A 77 -17.25 -13.01 11.91
CA VAL A 77 -15.78 -12.90 11.87
C VAL A 77 -15.37 -12.20 10.58
N ASN A 78 -14.70 -11.07 10.73
CA ASN A 78 -14.10 -10.33 9.64
C ASN A 78 -12.57 -10.35 9.73
N ARG A 79 -11.92 -9.92 8.64
CA ARG A 79 -10.48 -9.69 8.60
C ARG A 79 -10.21 -8.20 8.69
N GLY A 80 -9.27 -7.82 9.53
CA GLY A 80 -8.71 -6.49 9.58
C GLY A 80 -7.30 -6.47 9.02
N PHE A 81 -6.91 -5.32 8.46
CA PHE A 81 -5.58 -5.09 7.88
C PHE A 81 -5.06 -3.73 8.29
N ARG A 82 -3.77 -3.67 8.60
CA ARG A 82 -3.03 -2.42 8.72
C ARG A 82 -1.71 -2.55 7.98
N VAL A 83 -1.52 -1.74 6.95
CA VAL A 83 -0.21 -1.58 6.31
C VAL A 83 0.49 -0.34 6.87
N GLN A 84 1.70 -0.54 7.36
CA GLN A 84 2.66 0.47 7.72
C GLN A 84 3.67 0.52 6.59
N PHE A 85 3.40 1.35 5.58
CA PHE A 85 4.11 1.24 4.32
C PHE A 85 5.47 1.92 4.38
N SER A 86 5.52 3.17 4.79
CA SER A 86 6.77 3.91 4.90
C SER A 86 6.72 4.94 6.02
N SER A 87 7.75 4.97 6.84
CA SER A 87 8.00 5.98 7.87
C SER A 87 9.15 6.93 7.51
N ALA A 88 9.60 6.92 6.26
CA ALA A 88 10.78 7.67 5.81
C ALA A 88 10.71 9.18 6.09
N ILE A 89 9.53 9.78 6.02
CA ILE A 89 9.34 11.21 6.26
C ILE A 89 8.51 11.52 7.51
N GLY A 90 8.06 10.51 8.24
CA GLY A 90 7.32 10.68 9.48
C GLY A 90 6.43 9.48 9.82
N PRO A 91 5.63 9.57 10.88
CA PRO A 91 4.79 8.45 11.33
C PRO A 91 3.76 8.05 10.26
N TYR A 92 3.37 6.78 10.25
CA TYR A 92 2.40 6.25 9.31
C TYR A 92 1.05 6.96 9.45
N LYS A 93 0.54 7.47 8.35
CA LYS A 93 -0.75 8.15 8.29
C LYS A 93 -1.51 7.71 7.06
N GLY A 94 -2.78 7.37 7.24
CA GLY A 94 -3.72 7.02 6.20
C GLY A 94 -5.08 6.67 6.79
N GLY A 95 -6.10 6.65 5.95
CA GLY A 95 -7.49 6.38 6.36
C GLY A 95 -7.78 4.90 6.59
N LEU A 96 -9.05 4.63 6.92
CA LEU A 96 -9.63 3.30 7.00
C LEU A 96 -10.61 3.07 5.86
N ARG A 97 -10.65 1.85 5.33
CA ARG A 97 -11.64 1.43 4.33
C ARG A 97 -12.42 0.22 4.83
N PHE A 98 -13.74 0.37 4.90
CA PHE A 98 -14.66 -0.72 5.23
C PHE A 98 -15.53 -1.05 4.02
N HIS A 99 -15.31 -2.23 3.45
CA HIS A 99 -16.08 -2.73 2.32
C HIS A 99 -15.85 -4.24 2.17
N PRO A 100 -16.86 -5.03 1.75
CA PRO A 100 -16.69 -6.48 1.58
C PRO A 100 -15.54 -6.90 0.66
N SER A 101 -15.19 -6.06 -0.30
CA SER A 101 -14.08 -6.33 -1.25
C SER A 101 -12.68 -6.13 -0.67
N VAL A 102 -12.56 -5.58 0.53
CA VAL A 102 -11.25 -5.29 1.14
C VAL A 102 -10.46 -6.58 1.37
N ASN A 103 -9.24 -6.60 0.88
CA ASN A 103 -8.24 -7.63 1.09
C ASN A 103 -6.85 -6.99 1.25
N GLN A 104 -5.83 -7.82 1.46
CA GLN A 104 -4.46 -7.32 1.65
C GLN A 104 -3.95 -6.56 0.42
N SER A 105 -4.23 -7.03 -0.79
CA SER A 105 -3.81 -6.36 -2.03
C SER A 105 -4.34 -4.93 -2.11
N ILE A 106 -5.64 -4.75 -1.82
CA ILE A 106 -6.30 -3.44 -1.82
C ILE A 106 -5.70 -2.51 -0.76
N ILE A 107 -5.52 -2.98 0.47
CA ILE A 107 -4.93 -2.16 1.55
C ILE A 107 -3.48 -1.83 1.23
N LYS A 108 -2.75 -2.74 0.62
CA LYS A 108 -1.36 -2.56 0.22
C LYS A 108 -1.23 -1.49 -0.87
N PHE A 109 -2.07 -1.54 -1.93
CA PHE A 109 -2.03 -0.51 -2.96
C PHE A 109 -2.42 0.88 -2.43
N LEU A 110 -3.42 0.95 -1.57
CA LEU A 110 -3.84 2.21 -0.96
C LEU A 110 -2.76 2.79 -0.05
N GLY A 111 -2.03 1.94 0.67
CA GLY A 111 -0.89 2.36 1.48
C GLY A 111 0.28 2.84 0.64
N PHE A 112 0.54 2.18 -0.48
CA PHE A 112 1.56 2.60 -1.44
C PHE A 112 1.26 3.98 -2.02
N GLU A 113 0.04 4.20 -2.52
CA GLU A 113 -0.39 5.51 -3.01
C GLU A 113 -0.36 6.59 -1.92
N GLN A 114 -0.65 6.21 -0.67
CA GLN A 114 -0.65 7.14 0.45
C GLN A 114 0.73 7.74 0.74
N ILE A 115 1.82 7.03 0.44
CA ILE A 115 3.19 7.55 0.55
C ILE A 115 3.33 8.82 -0.29
N PHE A 116 2.90 8.76 -1.55
CA PHE A 116 3.04 9.86 -2.51
C PHE A 116 2.08 11.00 -2.20
N LYS A 117 0.83 10.68 -1.84
CA LYS A 117 -0.14 11.70 -1.41
C LYS A 117 0.38 12.50 -0.23
N ASN A 118 0.90 11.84 0.79
CA ASN A 118 1.39 12.49 2.00
C ASN A 118 2.66 13.30 1.73
N SER A 119 3.55 12.83 0.85
CA SER A 119 4.76 13.57 0.47
C SER A 119 4.46 14.91 -0.19
N LEU A 120 3.33 15.01 -0.89
CA LEU A 120 2.91 16.25 -1.57
C LEU A 120 2.26 17.27 -0.63
N THR A 121 1.95 16.90 0.61
CA THR A 121 1.32 17.82 1.58
C THR A 121 2.29 18.78 2.24
N GLY A 122 3.60 18.51 2.18
CA GLY A 122 4.63 19.22 2.92
C GLY A 122 4.66 18.88 4.42
N GLN A 123 3.81 17.97 4.89
CA GLN A 123 3.78 17.53 6.29
C GLN A 123 4.77 16.38 6.53
N PRO A 124 5.38 16.29 7.72
CA PRO A 124 6.29 15.19 8.06
C PRO A 124 5.53 13.92 8.47
N ILE A 125 4.77 13.37 7.55
CA ILE A 125 3.93 12.18 7.73
C ILE A 125 4.26 11.13 6.68
N GLY A 126 4.40 9.89 7.12
CA GLY A 126 4.61 8.73 6.27
C GLY A 126 3.33 8.16 5.69
N GLY A 127 3.43 7.01 5.04
CA GLY A 127 2.30 6.32 4.41
C GLY A 127 1.85 5.09 5.18
N GLY A 128 0.54 5.00 5.40
CA GLY A 128 -0.11 3.83 5.98
C GLY A 128 -1.56 3.75 5.55
N LYS A 129 -2.15 2.57 5.71
CA LYS A 129 -3.56 2.33 5.40
C LYS A 129 -4.10 1.20 6.26
N GLY A 130 -5.36 1.32 6.65
CA GLY A 130 -6.07 0.27 7.35
C GLY A 130 -7.40 -0.04 6.70
N GLY A 131 -8.01 -1.13 7.11
CA GLY A 131 -9.33 -1.50 6.64
C GLY A 131 -9.77 -2.88 7.04
N SER A 132 -10.98 -3.20 6.67
CA SER A 132 -11.60 -4.51 6.93
C SER A 132 -12.58 -4.86 5.81
N ASN A 133 -12.79 -6.15 5.60
CA ASN A 133 -13.85 -6.64 4.73
C ASN A 133 -15.26 -6.56 5.37
N PHE A 134 -15.37 -5.82 6.47
CA PHE A 134 -16.65 -5.50 7.11
C PHE A 134 -17.51 -4.62 6.19
N ASP A 135 -18.78 -4.98 6.06
CA ASP A 135 -19.78 -4.14 5.37
C ASP A 135 -20.56 -3.32 6.40
N PRO A 136 -20.36 -1.99 6.46
CA PRO A 136 -21.07 -1.15 7.43
C PRO A 136 -22.52 -0.86 7.07
N LYS A 137 -22.97 -1.20 5.84
CA LYS A 137 -24.32 -0.92 5.40
C LYS A 137 -25.35 -1.72 6.18
N GLY A 138 -26.38 -1.03 6.69
CA GLY A 138 -27.49 -1.66 7.38
C GLY A 138 -27.14 -2.23 8.77
N LYS A 139 -26.04 -1.81 9.36
CA LYS A 139 -25.68 -2.15 10.74
C LYS A 139 -26.12 -1.04 11.70
N SER A 140 -26.42 -1.42 12.95
CA SER A 140 -26.63 -0.44 14.03
C SER A 140 -25.30 0.15 14.51
N ASP A 141 -25.39 1.17 15.38
CA ASP A 141 -24.20 1.77 16.00
C ASP A 141 -23.59 0.89 17.11
N ASN A 142 -24.29 -0.14 17.54
CA ASN A 142 -23.77 -1.13 18.48
C ASN A 142 -23.02 -2.23 17.74
#